data_094281b5fc08502bb9bc2242e4c847fa
#
_entry.id   094281b5fc08502bb9bc2242e4c847fa
#
_cell.length_a   1.000
_cell.length_b   1.000
_cell.length_c   1.000
_cell.angle_alpha   90.00
_cell.angle_beta   90.00
_cell.angle_gamma   90.00
#
_symmetry.space_group_name_H-M   'P 1'
#
loop_
_entity.id
_entity.type
_entity.pdbx_description
1 polymer ?
#
loop_
_entity_poly.entity_id
_entity_poly.type
_entity_poly.pdbx_seq_one_letter_code
_entity_poly.pdbx_strand_id
1 'polypeptide(L)'
;MKEYITTFLILFNLSLINSQYTETINSNRPGSSAGAFSVGKNVLQFELGYDNSLHKHTQFNNSKISENDLSYVIRYGFLHNNLEVILDGVYSNNKINDFVKNKNFNNSYLGKQTIGLKFLIFDPFKNKKWHSVNLLSWKKNRNLKLTDFIPAISVYSGLNFIISDNKQYDDPYTLLKKNTTLEENEKSLNSKFGIIFQNHFLGKWVLVNNIYFDGLGNTYKDVNYITTLTHNFKNPRWSSFLEFEMIKNDIYSDNYFKFGTAYLFNKNFQVDSSFGLNSKDTPSKINFSLGVSTRLDWYKDELPIDRKEKRSLKQKRKKENRKVKSEYKLIRKKDKINKRFDRKESRLNKKNNRKNRK
;
A
#
# COMPACT_ATOMS: atom_id res chain seq x y z
N MET A 1 -0.12 -30.19 5.59
CA MET A 1 0.49 -28.99 6.20
C MET A 1 1.97 -28.81 5.87
N LYS A 2 2.84 -29.81 6.02
CA LYS A 2 4.29 -29.68 5.70
C LYS A 2 4.55 -29.32 4.24
N GLU A 3 3.83 -29.88 3.28
CA GLU A 3 4.00 -29.57 1.85
C GLU A 3 3.58 -28.14 1.47
N TYR A 4 2.53 -27.61 2.10
CA TYR A 4 2.11 -26.22 1.89
C TYR A 4 3.10 -25.22 2.47
N ILE A 5 3.76 -25.54 3.59
CA ILE A 5 4.80 -24.73 4.20
C ILE A 5 6.07 -24.72 3.33
N THR A 6 6.44 -25.88 2.76
CA THR A 6 7.59 -25.98 1.84
C THR A 6 7.33 -25.23 0.53
N THR A 7 6.12 -25.33 -0.02
CA THR A 7 5.73 -24.60 -1.23
C THR A 7 5.70 -23.09 -0.97
N PHE A 8 5.21 -22.66 0.19
CA PHE A 8 5.23 -21.26 0.62
C PHE A 8 6.67 -20.73 0.82
N LEU A 9 7.56 -21.53 1.43
CA LEU A 9 8.98 -21.20 1.59
C LEU A 9 9.74 -21.15 0.26
N ILE A 10 9.39 -21.99 -0.71
CA ILE A 10 9.97 -21.95 -2.07
C ILE A 10 9.52 -20.71 -2.82
N LEU A 11 8.24 -20.33 -2.72
CA LEU A 11 7.70 -19.08 -3.30
C LEU A 11 8.35 -17.84 -2.66
N PHE A 12 8.67 -17.88 -1.37
CA PHE A 12 9.33 -16.77 -0.67
C PHE A 12 10.81 -16.58 -1.07
N ASN A 13 11.48 -17.65 -1.52
CA ASN A 13 12.87 -17.58 -2.00
C ASN A 13 13.03 -17.06 -3.44
N LEU A 14 11.94 -16.94 -4.22
CA LEU A 14 11.99 -16.42 -5.59
C LEU A 14 12.13 -14.89 -5.69
N SER A 15 12.11 -14.18 -4.59
CA SER A 15 11.96 -12.72 -4.56
C SER A 15 13.19 -11.91 -4.13
N LEU A 16 14.40 -12.27 -4.55
CA LEU A 16 15.50 -11.29 -4.61
C LEU A 16 15.40 -10.44 -5.89
N ILE A 17 14.17 -9.98 -6.19
CA ILE A 17 13.90 -9.17 -7.34
C ILE A 17 13.92 -7.71 -6.87
N ASN A 18 14.95 -6.94 -7.24
CA ASN A 18 14.98 -5.51 -6.98
C ASN A 18 13.92 -4.81 -7.82
N SER A 19 12.91 -4.20 -7.21
CA SER A 19 11.95 -3.33 -7.89
C SER A 19 12.63 -2.05 -8.36
N GLN A 20 12.15 -1.49 -9.47
CA GLN A 20 12.64 -0.22 -9.94
C GLN A 20 12.00 0.89 -9.09
N TYR A 21 12.81 1.71 -8.46
CA TYR A 21 12.37 2.92 -7.76
C TYR A 21 11.84 3.94 -8.78
N THR A 22 10.71 4.59 -8.47
CA THR A 22 10.16 5.68 -9.28
C THR A 22 10.65 7.02 -8.74
N GLU A 23 11.37 7.80 -9.55
CA GLU A 23 11.89 9.12 -9.14
C GLU A 23 10.79 10.15 -8.87
N THR A 24 9.60 9.98 -9.43
CA THR A 24 8.45 10.84 -9.23
C THR A 24 7.39 10.15 -8.39
N ILE A 25 6.59 10.95 -7.69
CA ILE A 25 5.47 10.44 -6.90
C ILE A 25 4.54 9.59 -7.78
N ASN A 26 4.19 8.41 -7.29
CA ASN A 26 3.20 7.52 -7.89
C ASN A 26 1.99 7.45 -6.95
N SER A 27 1.10 8.45 -7.06
CA SER A 27 -0.12 8.51 -6.28
C SER A 27 -1.19 7.57 -6.83
N ASN A 28 -1.97 6.98 -5.93
CA ASN A 28 -3.20 6.27 -6.30
C ASN A 28 -4.34 7.25 -6.62
N ARG A 29 -4.23 8.50 -6.15
CA ARG A 29 -5.17 9.56 -6.49
C ARG A 29 -4.92 10.14 -7.90
N PRO A 30 -5.96 10.68 -8.55
CA PRO A 30 -7.33 10.98 -8.08
C PRO A 30 -8.34 9.82 -8.19
N GLY A 31 -7.96 8.68 -8.71
CA GLY A 31 -8.83 7.51 -8.83
C GLY A 31 -9.01 6.74 -7.54
N SER A 32 -9.75 5.63 -7.62
CA SER A 32 -9.90 4.61 -6.57
C SER A 32 -8.95 3.44 -6.76
N SER A 33 -8.32 3.32 -7.95
CA SER A 33 -7.40 2.23 -8.27
C SER A 33 -6.04 2.42 -7.60
N ALA A 34 -5.47 1.33 -7.09
CA ALA A 34 -4.10 1.29 -6.62
C ALA A 34 -3.16 0.83 -7.73
N GLY A 35 -2.03 1.53 -7.92
CA GLY A 35 -0.98 1.09 -8.84
C GLY A 35 -0.27 -0.17 -8.35
N ALA A 36 0.25 -1.00 -9.28
CA ALA A 36 0.98 -2.21 -8.92
C ALA A 36 2.33 -1.92 -8.25
N PHE A 37 2.98 -0.81 -8.60
CA PHE A 37 4.29 -0.48 -8.06
C PHE A 37 4.21 0.04 -6.63
N SER A 38 5.14 -0.39 -5.79
CA SER A 38 5.32 0.11 -4.43
C SER A 38 6.05 1.45 -4.43
N VAL A 39 5.88 2.25 -3.38
CA VAL A 39 6.52 3.57 -3.24
C VAL A 39 8.05 3.53 -3.15
N GLY A 40 8.63 2.35 -2.94
CA GLY A 40 10.07 2.17 -2.76
C GLY A 40 10.50 2.19 -1.29
N LYS A 41 11.64 1.56 -1.02
CA LYS A 41 12.18 1.43 0.34
C LYS A 41 12.51 2.79 0.94
N ASN A 42 12.13 3.01 2.21
CA ASN A 42 12.35 4.25 2.96
C ASN A 42 11.67 5.48 2.32
N VAL A 43 10.57 5.28 1.62
CA VAL A 43 9.73 6.36 1.10
C VAL A 43 8.42 6.36 1.88
N LEU A 44 8.03 7.53 2.38
CA LEU A 44 6.77 7.77 3.06
C LEU A 44 5.93 8.72 2.21
N GLN A 45 4.74 8.29 1.82
CA GLN A 45 3.82 9.04 0.97
C GLN A 45 2.50 9.25 1.69
N PHE A 46 2.00 10.48 1.62
CA PHE A 46 0.71 10.89 2.15
C PHE A 46 -0.18 11.33 1.00
N GLU A 47 -1.41 10.86 0.99
CA GLU A 47 -2.44 11.21 0.03
C GLU A 47 -3.69 11.63 0.81
N LEU A 48 -4.16 12.85 0.61
CA LEU A 48 -5.35 13.40 1.25
C LEU A 48 -6.37 13.77 0.19
N GLY A 49 -7.64 13.48 0.44
CA GLY A 49 -8.74 13.77 -0.44
C GLY A 49 -9.94 14.35 0.29
N TYR A 50 -10.58 15.31 -0.33
CA TYR A 50 -11.89 15.80 0.03
C TYR A 50 -12.87 15.39 -1.06
N ASP A 51 -13.90 14.64 -0.68
CA ASP A 51 -14.92 14.10 -1.56
C ASP A 51 -16.29 14.65 -1.16
N ASN A 52 -16.96 15.33 -2.07
CA ASN A 52 -18.34 15.78 -1.90
C ASN A 52 -19.24 14.94 -2.79
N SER A 53 -20.18 14.22 -2.19
CA SER A 53 -21.12 13.34 -2.89
C SER A 53 -22.57 13.74 -2.61
N LEU A 54 -23.37 13.75 -3.66
CA LEU A 54 -24.82 13.91 -3.59
C LEU A 54 -25.48 12.61 -4.01
N HIS A 55 -26.28 12.03 -3.12
CA HIS A 55 -27.08 10.85 -3.39
C HIS A 55 -28.56 11.25 -3.44
N LYS A 56 -29.28 10.76 -4.43
CA LYS A 56 -30.72 10.94 -4.55
C LYS A 56 -31.41 9.59 -4.78
N HIS A 57 -32.35 9.25 -3.95
CA HIS A 57 -33.05 7.98 -4.03
C HIS A 57 -34.52 8.20 -4.46
N THR A 58 -34.82 7.93 -5.73
CA THR A 58 -36.12 8.20 -6.34
C THR A 58 -37.25 7.34 -5.75
N GLN A 59 -36.95 6.08 -5.38
CA GLN A 59 -37.93 5.15 -4.80
C GLN A 59 -38.26 5.42 -3.33
N PHE A 60 -37.41 6.18 -2.61
CA PHE A 60 -37.65 6.58 -1.22
C PHE A 60 -38.00 8.07 -1.15
N ASN A 61 -39.13 8.45 -1.73
CA ASN A 61 -39.69 9.81 -1.72
C ASN A 61 -38.66 10.89 -2.09
N ASN A 62 -37.74 10.60 -3.05
CA ASN A 62 -36.66 11.49 -3.46
C ASN A 62 -35.75 11.97 -2.32
N SER A 63 -35.60 11.19 -1.26
CA SER A 63 -34.69 11.54 -0.17
C SER A 63 -33.27 11.80 -0.68
N LYS A 64 -32.59 12.76 -0.06
CA LYS A 64 -31.27 13.24 -0.49
C LYS A 64 -30.28 13.10 0.64
N ILE A 65 -29.09 12.61 0.31
CA ILE A 65 -27.95 12.59 1.22
C ILE A 65 -26.84 13.42 0.60
N SER A 66 -26.34 14.40 1.35
CA SER A 66 -25.11 15.11 1.04
C SER A 66 -24.02 14.58 1.94
N GLU A 67 -22.98 14.05 1.33
CA GLU A 67 -21.86 13.42 2.00
C GLU A 67 -20.58 14.22 1.73
N ASN A 68 -19.84 14.53 2.81
CA ASN A 68 -18.55 15.17 2.73
C ASN A 68 -17.55 14.26 3.43
N ASP A 69 -16.66 13.68 2.64
CA ASP A 69 -15.67 12.72 3.12
C ASP A 69 -14.29 13.33 3.06
N LEU A 70 -13.52 13.12 4.12
CA LEU A 70 -12.10 13.37 4.16
C LEU A 70 -11.38 12.02 4.12
N SER A 71 -10.83 11.68 2.98
CA SER A 71 -10.08 10.45 2.78
C SER A 71 -8.59 10.67 2.99
N TYR A 72 -7.88 9.69 3.57
CA TYR A 72 -6.44 9.72 3.71
C TYR A 72 -5.83 8.36 3.42
N VAL A 73 -4.65 8.37 2.80
CA VAL A 73 -3.84 7.18 2.58
C VAL A 73 -2.40 7.49 2.95
N ILE A 74 -1.81 6.64 3.78
CA ILE A 74 -0.40 6.69 4.17
C ILE A 74 0.25 5.43 3.63
N ARG A 75 1.30 5.60 2.81
CA ARG A 75 2.03 4.50 2.19
C ARG A 75 3.50 4.56 2.60
N TYR A 76 4.02 3.47 3.10
CA TYR A 76 5.43 3.38 3.52
C TYR A 76 6.10 2.16 2.92
N GLY A 77 7.21 2.39 2.20
CA GLY A 77 8.04 1.33 1.64
C GLY A 77 8.92 0.70 2.70
N PHE A 78 8.66 -0.57 3.00
CA PHE A 78 9.28 -1.30 4.10
C PHE A 78 10.18 -2.43 3.60
N LEU A 79 11.37 -2.57 4.17
CA LEU A 79 12.39 -3.61 3.90
C LEU A 79 12.89 -3.69 2.46
N HIS A 80 12.01 -3.82 1.47
CA HIS A 80 12.31 -4.01 0.06
C HIS A 80 11.53 -3.04 -0.82
N ASN A 81 12.07 -2.74 -2.01
CA ASN A 81 11.38 -1.88 -2.99
C ASN A 81 10.05 -2.44 -3.50
N ASN A 82 9.77 -3.73 -3.25
CA ASN A 82 8.56 -4.41 -3.70
C ASN A 82 7.45 -4.43 -2.63
N LEU A 83 7.76 -4.05 -1.39
CA LEU A 83 6.84 -4.18 -0.26
C LEU A 83 6.49 -2.81 0.29
N GLU A 84 5.20 -2.53 0.42
CA GLU A 84 4.71 -1.35 1.10
C GLU A 84 3.62 -1.69 2.12
N VAL A 85 3.62 -0.93 3.21
CA VAL A 85 2.53 -0.88 4.19
C VAL A 85 1.63 0.27 3.80
N ILE A 86 0.32 0.05 3.84
CA ILE A 86 -0.70 1.03 3.49
C ILE A 86 -1.65 1.16 4.68
N LEU A 87 -1.88 2.39 5.12
CA LEU A 87 -2.94 2.75 6.03
C LEU A 87 -3.89 3.68 5.27
N ASP A 88 -5.12 3.26 5.08
CA ASP A 88 -6.17 4.07 4.45
C ASP A 88 -7.39 4.20 5.36
N GLY A 89 -8.06 5.34 5.26
CA GLY A 89 -9.24 5.62 6.06
C GLY A 89 -10.04 6.81 5.56
N VAL A 90 -11.24 6.92 6.08
CA VAL A 90 -12.20 7.97 5.72
C VAL A 90 -12.85 8.52 6.99
N TYR A 91 -12.96 9.84 7.06
CA TYR A 91 -13.83 10.55 7.98
C TYR A 91 -15.01 11.15 7.19
N SER A 92 -16.22 10.77 7.56
CA SER A 92 -17.45 11.15 6.84
C SER A 92 -18.32 12.11 7.66
N ASN A 93 -18.87 13.11 7.00
CA ASN A 93 -19.88 14.00 7.53
C ASN A 93 -21.08 14.03 6.58
N ASN A 94 -22.20 13.50 7.03
CA ASN A 94 -23.40 13.32 6.23
C ASN A 94 -24.53 14.22 6.71
N LYS A 95 -25.19 14.83 5.73
CA LYS A 95 -26.49 15.50 5.91
C LYS A 95 -27.53 14.70 5.18
N ILE A 96 -28.49 14.16 5.93
CA ILE A 96 -29.56 13.33 5.42
C ILE A 96 -30.85 14.12 5.51
N ASN A 97 -31.50 14.36 4.39
CA ASN A 97 -32.82 14.95 4.32
C ASN A 97 -33.83 13.81 4.10
N ASP A 98 -34.50 13.40 5.17
CA ASP A 98 -35.51 12.37 5.11
C ASP A 98 -36.89 13.03 4.89
N PHE A 99 -37.38 12.93 3.66
CA PHE A 99 -38.69 13.49 3.29
C PHE A 99 -39.87 12.71 3.88
N VAL A 100 -39.68 11.45 4.27
CA VAL A 100 -40.71 10.62 4.89
C VAL A 100 -40.96 11.06 6.32
N LYS A 101 -39.90 11.29 7.07
CA LYS A 101 -39.97 11.71 8.48
C LYS A 101 -39.96 13.24 8.65
N ASN A 102 -39.82 13.98 7.55
CA ASN A 102 -39.66 15.44 7.53
C ASN A 102 -38.62 15.95 8.52
N LYS A 103 -37.51 15.25 8.61
CA LYS A 103 -36.39 15.50 9.54
C LYS A 103 -35.07 15.54 8.80
N ASN A 104 -34.24 16.48 9.24
CA ASN A 104 -32.86 16.58 8.78
C ASN A 104 -31.94 16.02 9.86
N PHE A 105 -31.04 15.12 9.49
CA PHE A 105 -30.06 14.52 10.38
C PHE A 105 -28.64 14.86 9.91
N ASN A 106 -27.80 15.26 10.84
CA ASN A 106 -26.36 15.39 10.61
C ASN A 106 -25.65 14.26 11.36
N ASN A 107 -24.78 13.54 10.66
CA ASN A 107 -24.02 12.49 11.27
C ASN A 107 -22.55 12.59 10.84
N SER A 108 -21.64 12.57 11.81
CA SER A 108 -20.20 12.58 11.58
C SER A 108 -19.60 11.37 12.25
N TYR A 109 -18.80 10.60 11.50
CA TYR A 109 -18.21 9.37 12.01
C TYR A 109 -16.88 9.06 11.32
N LEU A 110 -16.07 8.27 12.00
CA LEU A 110 -14.89 7.67 11.43
C LEU A 110 -15.32 6.41 10.67
N GLY A 111 -15.20 6.46 9.34
CA GLY A 111 -15.54 5.33 8.49
C GLY A 111 -14.58 4.16 8.63
N LYS A 112 -14.61 3.25 7.66
CA LYS A 112 -13.72 2.10 7.62
C LYS A 112 -12.27 2.54 7.55
N GLN A 113 -11.43 1.97 8.43
CA GLN A 113 -9.99 2.13 8.45
C GLN A 113 -9.35 0.81 8.04
N THR A 114 -8.36 0.84 7.16
CA THR A 114 -7.70 -0.38 6.65
C THR A 114 -6.20 -0.28 6.84
N ILE A 115 -5.61 -1.31 7.42
CA ILE A 115 -4.15 -1.50 7.43
C ILE A 115 -3.84 -2.68 6.52
N GLY A 116 -3.03 -2.45 5.50
CA GLY A 116 -2.70 -3.47 4.51
C GLY A 116 -1.24 -3.51 4.12
N LEU A 117 -0.90 -4.63 3.51
CA LEU A 117 0.40 -4.90 2.90
C LEU A 117 0.20 -5.12 1.41
N LYS A 118 0.97 -4.43 0.59
CA LYS A 118 1.03 -4.66 -0.86
C LYS A 118 2.40 -5.17 -1.24
N PHE A 119 2.43 -6.23 -2.04
CA PHE A 119 3.66 -6.85 -2.51
C PHE A 119 3.65 -7.00 -4.03
N LEU A 120 4.66 -6.42 -4.69
CA LEU A 120 4.88 -6.55 -6.13
C LEU A 120 5.54 -7.89 -6.44
N ILE A 121 4.77 -8.81 -7.03
CA ILE A 121 5.19 -10.18 -7.36
C ILE A 121 5.98 -10.20 -8.66
N PHE A 122 5.45 -9.54 -9.69
CA PHE A 122 6.01 -9.58 -11.02
C PHE A 122 6.11 -8.18 -11.63
N ASP A 123 7.31 -7.87 -12.17
CA ASP A 123 7.62 -6.60 -12.82
C ASP A 123 8.22 -6.87 -14.20
N PRO A 124 7.45 -6.70 -15.29
CA PRO A 124 7.93 -6.94 -16.66
C PRO A 124 8.99 -5.92 -17.08
N PHE A 125 9.02 -4.71 -16.50
CA PHE A 125 9.93 -3.62 -16.88
C PHE A 125 11.37 -3.87 -16.47
N LYS A 126 11.62 -4.85 -15.58
CA LYS A 126 12.98 -5.32 -15.25
C LYS A 126 13.66 -6.03 -16.42
N ASN A 127 12.89 -6.58 -17.31
CA ASN A 127 13.47 -7.25 -18.49
C ASN A 127 13.83 -6.21 -19.57
N LYS A 128 15.07 -5.71 -19.50
CA LYS A 128 15.60 -4.72 -20.44
C LYS A 128 15.47 -5.14 -21.90
N LYS A 129 15.44 -6.45 -22.20
CA LYS A 129 15.29 -6.95 -23.56
C LYS A 129 13.88 -6.70 -24.11
N TRP A 130 12.84 -6.79 -23.27
CA TRP A 130 11.45 -6.57 -23.68
C TRP A 130 11.17 -5.11 -24.01
N HIS A 131 11.81 -4.19 -23.27
CA HIS A 131 11.60 -2.75 -23.39
C HIS A 131 12.78 -2.04 -24.09
N SER A 132 13.61 -2.81 -24.85
CA SER A 132 14.71 -2.22 -25.60
C SER A 132 14.21 -1.23 -26.65
N VAL A 133 14.82 -0.02 -26.64
CA VAL A 133 14.56 0.99 -27.67
C VAL A 133 15.30 0.63 -28.93
N ASN A 134 14.61 0.66 -30.06
CA ASN A 134 15.27 0.48 -31.35
C ASN A 134 15.96 1.78 -31.74
N LEU A 135 17.28 1.78 -31.70
CA LEU A 135 18.09 2.97 -32.04
C LEU A 135 18.06 3.33 -33.53
N LEU A 136 17.70 2.37 -34.40
CA LEU A 136 17.72 2.54 -35.86
C LEU A 136 16.36 2.98 -36.43
N SER A 137 15.27 2.85 -35.69
CA SER A 137 13.93 3.13 -36.19
C SER A 137 13.01 3.75 -35.16
N TRP A 138 12.75 5.05 -35.30
CA TRP A 138 11.74 5.77 -34.50
C TRP A 138 10.31 5.20 -34.68
N LYS A 139 9.96 4.79 -35.90
CA LYS A 139 8.66 4.22 -36.20
C LYS A 139 8.41 2.93 -35.43
N LYS A 140 9.43 2.10 -35.27
CA LYS A 140 9.34 0.82 -34.56
C LYS A 140 9.12 1.02 -33.05
N ASN A 141 9.59 2.14 -32.49
CA ASN A 141 9.39 2.47 -31.06
C ASN A 141 8.00 3.03 -30.74
N ARG A 142 7.24 3.44 -31.76
CA ARG A 142 5.87 3.95 -31.62
C ARG A 142 4.80 2.88 -31.76
N ASN A 143 5.16 1.66 -32.12
CA ASN A 143 4.22 0.56 -32.30
C ASN A 143 4.06 -0.19 -30.97
N LEU A 144 2.84 -0.65 -30.71
CA LEU A 144 2.54 -1.56 -29.61
C LEU A 144 3.29 -2.88 -29.83
N LYS A 145 3.92 -3.37 -28.78
CA LYS A 145 4.59 -4.66 -28.72
C LYS A 145 3.73 -5.63 -27.93
N LEU A 146 3.76 -6.91 -28.27
CA LEU A 146 3.07 -7.95 -27.48
C LEU A 146 3.53 -7.98 -26.02
N THR A 147 4.77 -7.59 -25.76
CA THR A 147 5.32 -7.47 -24.41
C THR A 147 4.68 -6.37 -23.56
N ASP A 148 4.06 -5.36 -24.18
CA ASP A 148 3.38 -4.26 -23.48
C ASP A 148 2.06 -4.74 -22.83
N PHE A 149 1.52 -5.88 -23.31
CA PHE A 149 0.33 -6.50 -22.72
C PHE A 149 0.62 -7.37 -21.50
N ILE A 150 1.90 -7.60 -21.18
CA ILE A 150 2.28 -8.33 -19.97
C ILE A 150 2.24 -7.34 -18.79
N PRO A 151 1.32 -7.51 -17.81
CA PRO A 151 1.15 -6.57 -16.72
C PRO A 151 2.22 -6.76 -15.63
N ALA A 152 2.52 -5.70 -14.90
CA ALA A 152 3.07 -5.82 -13.56
C ALA A 152 1.97 -6.33 -12.63
N ILE A 153 2.29 -7.25 -11.71
CA ILE A 153 1.31 -7.92 -10.85
C ILE A 153 1.69 -7.72 -9.39
N SER A 154 0.72 -7.22 -8.62
CA SER A 154 0.84 -7.09 -7.17
C SER A 154 -0.33 -7.74 -6.45
N VAL A 155 -0.08 -8.22 -5.24
CA VAL A 155 -1.12 -8.66 -4.32
C VAL A 155 -1.21 -7.69 -3.14
N TYR A 156 -2.42 -7.52 -2.65
CA TYR A 156 -2.77 -6.72 -1.48
C TYR A 156 -3.49 -7.59 -0.47
N SER A 157 -3.15 -7.45 0.80
CA SER A 157 -3.88 -8.05 1.92
C SER A 157 -3.97 -7.04 3.04
N GLY A 158 -5.17 -6.80 3.55
CA GLY A 158 -5.44 -5.83 4.60
C GLY A 158 -6.45 -6.31 5.62
N LEU A 159 -6.46 -5.63 6.75
CA LEU A 159 -7.44 -5.76 7.81
C LEU A 159 -8.22 -4.46 7.92
N ASN A 160 -9.53 -4.54 7.85
CA ASN A 160 -10.43 -3.43 8.02
C ASN A 160 -10.89 -3.35 9.46
N PHE A 161 -10.91 -2.13 9.99
CA PHE A 161 -11.43 -1.79 11.31
C PHE A 161 -12.59 -0.83 11.13
N ILE A 162 -13.77 -1.18 11.62
CA ILE A 162 -14.95 -0.33 11.63
C ILE A 162 -15.18 0.08 13.08
N ILE A 163 -14.95 1.35 13.39
CA ILE A 163 -14.95 1.88 14.77
C ILE A 163 -16.31 2.46 15.14
N SER A 164 -17.06 2.89 14.14
CA SER A 164 -18.33 3.60 14.35
C SER A 164 -19.50 2.64 14.39
N ASP A 165 -20.16 2.58 15.54
CA ASP A 165 -21.43 1.86 15.73
C ASP A 165 -22.60 2.84 15.48
N ASN A 166 -22.94 3.03 14.23
CA ASN A 166 -24.03 3.94 13.85
C ASN A 166 -25.39 3.25 13.84
N LYS A 167 -25.79 2.66 14.98
CA LYS A 167 -27.13 2.07 15.17
C LYS A 167 -28.30 3.07 15.07
N GLN A 168 -28.02 4.33 14.77
CA GLN A 168 -29.01 5.41 14.88
C GLN A 168 -29.95 5.55 13.67
N TYR A 169 -29.70 4.77 12.60
CA TYR A 169 -30.48 4.90 11.37
C TYR A 169 -30.96 3.55 10.84
N ASP A 170 -32.21 3.22 11.08
CA ASP A 170 -33.00 2.23 10.31
C ASP A 170 -33.33 2.80 8.90
N ASP A 171 -32.34 3.31 8.20
CA ASP A 171 -32.52 3.87 6.89
C ASP A 171 -31.95 2.88 5.85
N PRO A 172 -32.72 2.53 4.80
CA PRO A 172 -32.24 1.70 3.71
C PRO A 172 -30.99 2.25 3.03
N TYR A 173 -30.68 3.54 3.16
CA TYR A 173 -29.41 4.11 2.71
C TYR A 173 -28.19 3.64 3.51
N THR A 174 -28.35 3.32 4.78
CA THR A 174 -27.28 2.75 5.61
C THR A 174 -26.87 1.38 5.14
N LEU A 175 -27.81 0.58 4.66
CA LEU A 175 -27.55 -0.70 4.00
C LEU A 175 -26.79 -0.55 2.67
N LEU A 176 -27.00 0.56 1.97
CA LEU A 176 -26.33 0.88 0.70
C LEU A 176 -24.96 1.53 0.92
N LYS A 177 -24.69 2.04 2.11
CA LYS A 177 -23.42 2.66 2.49
C LYS A 177 -22.41 1.61 2.98
N LYS A 178 -21.93 0.90 2.06
CA LYS A 178 -21.06 -0.24 2.10
C LYS A 178 -19.85 -0.20 3.06
N ASN A 179 -19.41 0.95 3.48
CA ASN A 179 -18.11 1.09 4.16
C ASN A 179 -18.21 1.66 5.58
N THR A 180 -19.40 1.91 6.08
CA THR A 180 -19.56 2.82 7.23
C THR A 180 -20.51 2.36 8.30
N THR A 181 -21.31 1.31 8.05
CA THR A 181 -22.27 0.79 9.04
C THR A 181 -22.07 -0.70 9.22
N LEU A 182 -22.11 -1.12 10.49
CA LEU A 182 -22.18 -2.51 10.87
C LEU A 182 -23.65 -2.90 10.93
N GLU A 183 -24.04 -3.96 10.24
CA GLU A 183 -25.27 -4.67 10.56
C GLU A 183 -25.10 -5.37 11.92
N GLU A 184 -26.23 -5.66 12.61
CA GLU A 184 -26.22 -6.25 13.98
C GLU A 184 -25.33 -7.49 14.14
N ASN A 185 -25.02 -8.21 13.06
CA ASN A 185 -24.22 -9.43 13.05
C ASN A 185 -22.85 -9.30 12.35
N GLU A 186 -22.44 -8.10 11.93
CA GLU A 186 -21.17 -7.91 11.27
C GLU A 186 -20.02 -7.67 12.26
N LYS A 187 -18.87 -8.26 11.94
CA LYS A 187 -17.68 -8.08 12.77
C LYS A 187 -17.04 -6.71 12.48
N SER A 188 -16.66 -6.01 13.53
CA SER A 188 -15.89 -4.77 13.45
C SER A 188 -14.51 -4.95 12.81
N LEU A 189 -14.00 -6.19 12.80
CA LEU A 189 -12.74 -6.58 12.17
C LEU A 189 -13.03 -7.57 11.04
N ASN A 190 -12.67 -7.21 9.81
CA ASN A 190 -12.76 -8.09 8.65
C ASN A 190 -11.53 -7.94 7.74
N SER A 191 -11.41 -8.83 6.74
CA SER A 191 -10.23 -8.87 5.89
C SER A 191 -10.56 -8.39 4.48
N LYS A 192 -9.58 -7.76 3.84
CA LYS A 192 -9.60 -7.34 2.44
C LYS A 192 -8.43 -7.97 1.70
N PHE A 193 -8.69 -8.56 0.55
CA PHE A 193 -7.68 -9.12 -0.34
C PHE A 193 -7.82 -8.51 -1.73
N GLY A 194 -6.71 -8.30 -2.44
CA GLY A 194 -6.74 -7.73 -3.77
C GLY A 194 -5.63 -8.21 -4.68
N ILE A 195 -5.92 -8.20 -5.98
CA ILE A 195 -4.95 -8.44 -7.04
C ILE A 195 -4.94 -7.21 -7.95
N ILE A 196 -3.76 -6.71 -8.25
CA ILE A 196 -3.54 -5.47 -8.99
C ILE A 196 -2.69 -5.78 -10.21
N PHE A 197 -3.17 -5.36 -11.37
CA PHE A 197 -2.48 -5.46 -12.66
C PHE A 197 -2.21 -4.08 -13.22
N GLN A 198 -1.03 -3.85 -13.76
CA GLN A 198 -0.67 -2.56 -14.36
C GLN A 198 0.10 -2.75 -15.65
N ASN A 199 -0.41 -2.15 -16.73
CA ASN A 199 0.21 -2.13 -18.04
C ASN A 199 0.63 -0.71 -18.44
N HIS A 200 1.72 -0.59 -19.17
CA HIS A 200 2.17 0.68 -19.73
C HIS A 200 2.24 0.57 -21.25
N PHE A 201 1.59 1.47 -21.95
CA PHE A 201 1.54 1.49 -23.41
C PHE A 201 2.14 2.79 -23.96
N LEU A 202 3.01 2.67 -24.95
CA LEU A 202 3.57 3.79 -25.71
C LEU A 202 4.24 4.88 -24.83
N GLY A 203 4.61 4.56 -23.59
CA GLY A 203 5.25 5.48 -22.65
C GLY A 203 4.36 6.62 -22.12
N LYS A 204 3.05 6.64 -22.47
CA LYS A 204 2.12 7.71 -22.06
C LYS A 204 0.81 7.20 -21.48
N TRP A 205 0.44 5.97 -21.78
CA TRP A 205 -0.78 5.37 -21.33
C TRP A 205 -0.49 4.34 -20.25
N VAL A 206 -1.22 4.41 -19.17
CA VAL A 206 -1.15 3.43 -18.07
C VAL A 206 -2.54 2.88 -17.85
N LEU A 207 -2.68 1.56 -17.93
CA LEU A 207 -3.90 0.84 -17.61
C LEU A 207 -3.70 0.08 -16.32
N VAL A 208 -4.55 0.35 -15.34
CA VAL A 208 -4.55 -0.32 -14.04
C VAL A 208 -5.87 -1.08 -13.89
N ASN A 209 -5.80 -2.34 -13.47
CA ASN A 209 -6.96 -3.16 -13.15
C ASN A 209 -6.80 -3.74 -11.76
N ASN A 210 -7.77 -3.51 -10.89
CA ASN A 210 -7.78 -4.00 -9.52
C ASN A 210 -9.00 -4.88 -9.31
N ILE A 211 -8.81 -6.00 -8.66
CA ILE A 211 -9.89 -6.87 -8.19
C ILE A 211 -9.74 -6.99 -6.69
N TYR A 212 -10.73 -6.52 -5.94
CA TYR A 212 -10.73 -6.62 -4.48
C TYR A 212 -11.88 -7.48 -4.01
N PHE A 213 -11.57 -8.32 -3.02
CA PHE A 213 -12.53 -9.06 -2.20
C PHE A 213 -12.48 -8.42 -0.81
N ASP A 214 -13.56 -7.76 -0.43
CA ASP A 214 -13.66 -7.00 0.82
C ASP A 214 -14.71 -7.62 1.75
N GLY A 215 -14.61 -7.34 3.07
CA GLY A 215 -15.54 -7.90 4.04
C GLY A 215 -15.40 -9.41 4.24
N LEU A 216 -14.23 -9.99 3.98
CA LEU A 216 -14.02 -11.42 4.20
C LEU A 216 -14.12 -11.75 5.69
N GLY A 217 -15.03 -12.65 6.03
CA GLY A 217 -15.36 -13.01 7.41
C GLY A 217 -16.68 -12.41 7.91
N ASN A 218 -17.29 -11.50 7.15
CA ASN A 218 -18.64 -10.98 7.37
C ASN A 218 -19.67 -11.76 6.57
N THR A 219 -20.96 -11.50 6.87
CA THR A 219 -22.10 -12.11 6.19
C THR A 219 -22.13 -11.67 4.73
N TYR A 220 -21.93 -10.36 4.48
CA TYR A 220 -21.91 -9.79 3.13
C TYR A 220 -20.47 -9.53 2.69
N LYS A 221 -20.11 -10.12 1.54
CA LYS A 221 -18.79 -10.00 0.92
C LYS A 221 -18.90 -9.14 -0.32
N ASP A 222 -17.97 -8.22 -0.46
CA ASP A 222 -17.95 -7.32 -1.58
C ASP A 222 -16.89 -7.74 -2.60
N VAL A 223 -17.27 -7.72 -3.87
CA VAL A 223 -16.35 -7.82 -4.99
C VAL A 223 -16.30 -6.48 -5.70
N ASN A 224 -15.12 -5.89 -5.75
CA ASN A 224 -14.87 -4.62 -6.43
C ASN A 224 -13.92 -4.84 -7.59
N TYR A 225 -14.34 -4.43 -8.76
CA TYR A 225 -13.50 -4.35 -9.94
C TYR A 225 -13.31 -2.89 -10.33
N ILE A 226 -12.05 -2.45 -10.43
CA ILE A 226 -11.72 -1.07 -10.79
C ILE A 226 -10.77 -1.14 -11.98
N THR A 227 -11.09 -0.41 -13.03
CA THR A 227 -10.20 -0.23 -14.18
C THR A 227 -9.98 1.25 -14.42
N THR A 228 -8.72 1.66 -14.52
CA THR A 228 -8.33 3.07 -14.70
C THR A 228 -7.37 3.19 -15.86
N LEU A 229 -7.72 4.02 -16.83
CA LEU A 229 -6.88 4.38 -17.95
C LEU A 229 -6.35 5.80 -17.75
N THR A 230 -5.07 5.95 -17.56
CA THR A 230 -4.38 7.24 -17.37
C THR A 230 -3.60 7.62 -18.62
N HIS A 231 -3.66 8.88 -19.02
CA HIS A 231 -2.88 9.45 -20.12
C HIS A 231 -2.03 10.63 -19.65
N ASN A 232 -0.74 10.56 -19.93
CA ASN A 232 0.20 11.64 -19.69
C ASN A 232 0.30 12.54 -20.93
N PHE A 233 0.05 13.85 -20.76
CA PHE A 233 0.13 14.82 -21.87
C PHE A 233 1.57 15.08 -22.33
N LYS A 234 1.73 15.92 -23.36
CA LYS A 234 3.06 16.36 -23.83
C LYS A 234 3.86 17.05 -22.71
N ASN A 235 3.19 17.86 -21.87
CA ASN A 235 3.76 18.34 -20.63
C ASN A 235 3.61 17.22 -19.57
N PRO A 236 4.69 16.58 -19.12
CA PRO A 236 4.63 15.45 -18.19
C PRO A 236 4.12 15.82 -16.79
N ARG A 237 3.88 17.12 -16.53
CA ARG A 237 3.26 17.58 -15.27
C ARG A 237 1.76 17.38 -15.25
N TRP A 238 1.11 17.23 -16.42
CA TRP A 238 -0.33 17.03 -16.54
C TRP A 238 -0.64 15.60 -16.93
N SER A 239 -1.56 14.98 -16.22
CA SER A 239 -2.18 13.71 -16.57
C SER A 239 -3.70 13.79 -16.44
N SER A 240 -4.41 12.99 -17.23
CA SER A 240 -5.85 12.78 -17.10
C SER A 240 -6.14 11.30 -17.00
N PHE A 241 -7.27 10.95 -16.40
CA PHE A 241 -7.69 9.57 -16.26
C PHE A 241 -9.19 9.41 -16.50
N LEU A 242 -9.54 8.19 -16.90
CA LEU A 242 -10.90 7.66 -16.94
C LEU A 242 -10.91 6.39 -16.09
N GLU A 243 -11.88 6.26 -15.21
CA GLU A 243 -12.03 5.12 -14.32
C GLU A 243 -13.44 4.57 -14.37
N PHE A 244 -13.52 3.26 -14.40
CA PHE A 244 -14.73 2.50 -14.22
C PHE A 244 -14.57 1.63 -12.98
N GLU A 245 -15.53 1.69 -12.07
CA GLU A 245 -15.59 0.89 -10.85
C GLU A 245 -16.91 0.13 -10.81
N MET A 246 -16.86 -1.17 -10.67
CA MET A 246 -17.99 -2.04 -10.43
C MET A 246 -17.92 -2.56 -9.00
N ILE A 247 -18.99 -2.33 -8.27
CA ILE A 247 -19.17 -2.79 -6.90
C ILE A 247 -20.29 -3.81 -6.90
N LYS A 248 -20.07 -4.99 -6.33
CA LYS A 248 -21.08 -6.04 -6.24
C LYS A 248 -21.00 -6.79 -4.92
N ASN A 249 -22.13 -6.89 -4.24
CA ASN A 249 -22.36 -7.82 -3.14
C ASN A 249 -23.73 -8.51 -3.31
N ASP A 250 -24.15 -9.30 -2.32
CA ASP A 250 -25.41 -10.04 -2.37
C ASP A 250 -26.66 -9.15 -2.36
N ILE A 251 -26.54 -7.93 -1.79
CA ILE A 251 -27.66 -6.97 -1.64
C ILE A 251 -27.59 -5.86 -2.69
N TYR A 252 -26.39 -5.40 -3.03
CA TYR A 252 -26.15 -4.21 -3.82
C TYR A 252 -25.17 -4.43 -4.98
N SER A 253 -25.49 -3.85 -6.12
CA SER A 253 -24.59 -3.78 -7.26
C SER A 253 -24.68 -2.41 -7.91
N ASP A 254 -23.54 -1.77 -8.20
CA ASP A 254 -23.48 -0.48 -8.87
C ASP A 254 -22.24 -0.35 -9.77
N ASN A 255 -22.37 0.50 -10.80
CA ASN A 255 -21.30 0.87 -11.70
C ASN A 255 -21.02 2.35 -11.56
N TYR A 256 -19.78 2.71 -11.37
CA TYR A 256 -19.32 4.05 -11.12
C TYR A 256 -18.29 4.49 -12.17
N PHE A 257 -18.49 5.68 -12.73
CA PHE A 257 -17.61 6.28 -13.72
C PHE A 257 -16.97 7.53 -13.14
N LYS A 258 -15.65 7.64 -13.23
CA LYS A 258 -14.92 8.84 -12.81
C LYS A 258 -14.00 9.31 -13.91
N PHE A 259 -13.84 10.60 -14.01
CA PHE A 259 -12.82 11.22 -14.83
C PHE A 259 -12.18 12.37 -14.06
N GLY A 260 -10.94 12.64 -14.36
CA GLY A 260 -10.23 13.70 -13.65
C GLY A 260 -8.85 13.97 -14.19
N THR A 261 -8.18 14.89 -13.51
CA THR A 261 -6.86 15.36 -13.88
C THR A 261 -5.98 15.48 -12.66
N ALA A 262 -4.68 15.31 -12.85
CA ALA A 262 -3.67 15.54 -11.84
C ALA A 262 -2.57 16.45 -12.39
N TYR A 263 -2.05 17.32 -11.54
CA TYR A 263 -0.96 18.22 -11.83
C TYR A 263 0.21 17.98 -10.87
N LEU A 264 1.37 17.70 -11.43
CA LEU A 264 2.61 17.46 -10.70
C LEU A 264 3.38 18.79 -10.56
N PHE A 265 3.34 19.40 -9.37
CA PHE A 265 4.09 20.63 -9.09
C PHE A 265 5.60 20.39 -9.06
N ASN A 266 6.01 19.31 -8.40
CA ASN A 266 7.38 18.86 -8.34
C ASN A 266 7.43 17.31 -8.21
N LYS A 267 8.62 16.71 -8.16
CA LYS A 267 8.79 15.27 -8.09
C LYS A 267 8.04 14.60 -6.91
N ASN A 268 7.77 15.34 -5.84
CA ASN A 268 7.24 14.83 -4.59
C ASN A 268 5.87 15.40 -4.21
N PHE A 269 5.27 16.28 -5.04
CA PHE A 269 4.00 16.92 -4.71
C PHE A 269 3.09 17.01 -5.93
N GLN A 270 1.87 16.51 -5.77
CA GLN A 270 0.81 16.47 -6.79
C GLN A 270 -0.50 17.00 -6.21
N VAL A 271 -1.28 17.67 -7.03
CA VAL A 271 -2.67 18.06 -6.76
C VAL A 271 -3.55 17.43 -7.82
N ASP A 272 -4.74 17.04 -7.44
CA ASP A 272 -5.68 16.36 -8.32
C ASP A 272 -7.12 16.80 -8.11
N SER A 273 -7.93 16.59 -9.15
CA SER A 273 -9.37 16.76 -9.08
C SER A 273 -10.06 15.71 -9.93
N SER A 274 -11.25 15.29 -9.50
CA SER A 274 -12.06 14.36 -10.26
C SER A 274 -13.55 14.61 -10.09
N PHE A 275 -14.32 14.13 -11.05
CA PHE A 275 -15.76 14.10 -11.06
C PHE A 275 -16.23 12.68 -11.35
N GLY A 276 -17.27 12.23 -10.64
CA GLY A 276 -17.79 10.88 -10.78
C GLY A 276 -19.31 10.84 -10.76
N LEU A 277 -19.86 9.84 -11.42
CA LEU A 277 -21.28 9.54 -11.44
C LEU A 277 -21.50 8.02 -11.52
N ASN A 278 -22.61 7.55 -10.95
CA ASN A 278 -23.00 6.17 -11.09
C ASN A 278 -24.03 5.96 -12.21
N SER A 279 -24.31 4.71 -12.54
CA SER A 279 -25.26 4.34 -13.59
C SER A 279 -26.69 4.11 -13.08
N LYS A 280 -26.93 4.21 -11.76
CA LYS A 280 -28.22 3.93 -11.12
C LYS A 280 -29.00 5.20 -10.79
N ASP A 281 -30.34 5.04 -10.72
CA ASP A 281 -31.25 6.06 -10.24
C ASP A 281 -31.61 5.88 -8.75
N THR A 282 -31.28 4.72 -8.15
CA THR A 282 -31.72 4.31 -6.81
C THR A 282 -30.57 3.69 -5.99
N PRO A 283 -29.70 4.51 -5.40
CA PRO A 283 -29.57 5.96 -5.51
C PRO A 283 -28.78 6.40 -6.74
N SER A 284 -29.12 7.55 -7.31
CA SER A 284 -28.20 8.26 -8.19
C SER A 284 -27.13 8.94 -7.34
N LYS A 285 -25.87 8.85 -7.76
CA LYS A 285 -24.72 9.43 -7.06
C LYS A 285 -23.92 10.33 -7.99
N ILE A 286 -23.69 11.56 -7.56
CA ILE A 286 -22.76 12.48 -8.21
C ILE A 286 -21.69 12.83 -7.18
N ASN A 287 -20.43 12.77 -7.58
CA ASN A 287 -19.29 13.02 -6.71
C ASN A 287 -18.33 14.03 -7.35
N PHE A 288 -17.82 14.93 -6.53
CA PHE A 288 -16.69 15.81 -6.87
C PHE A 288 -15.59 15.60 -5.84
N SER A 289 -14.34 15.44 -6.29
CA SER A 289 -13.21 15.17 -5.43
C SER A 289 -12.05 16.13 -5.73
N LEU A 290 -11.39 16.57 -4.67
CA LEU A 290 -10.13 17.29 -4.69
C LEU A 290 -9.10 16.54 -3.86
N GLY A 291 -7.84 16.56 -4.26
CA GLY A 291 -6.82 15.88 -3.49
C GLY A 291 -5.43 16.44 -3.64
N VAL A 292 -4.62 16.06 -2.67
CA VAL A 292 -3.20 16.38 -2.63
C VAL A 292 -2.43 15.13 -2.24
N SER A 293 -1.28 14.95 -2.88
CA SER A 293 -0.37 13.86 -2.57
C SER A 293 1.04 14.40 -2.38
N THR A 294 1.70 13.97 -1.33
CA THR A 294 3.08 14.38 -1.03
C THR A 294 3.92 13.21 -0.60
N ARG A 295 5.23 13.28 -0.85
CA ARG A 295 6.16 12.21 -0.58
C ARG A 295 7.39 12.74 0.13
N LEU A 296 7.77 12.08 1.22
CA LEU A 296 9.05 12.22 1.90
C LEU A 296 9.96 11.08 1.43
N ASP A 297 11.05 11.44 0.81
CA ASP A 297 11.91 10.50 0.09
C ASP A 297 13.28 10.42 0.76
N TRP A 298 13.52 9.31 1.45
CA TRP A 298 14.82 8.96 2.02
C TRP A 298 15.47 7.78 1.30
N TYR A 299 15.02 7.52 0.08
CA TYR A 299 15.58 6.45 -0.74
C TYR A 299 17.05 6.73 -1.06
N LYS A 300 17.89 5.74 -0.86
CA LYS A 300 19.30 5.77 -1.26
C LYS A 300 19.52 4.69 -2.30
N ASP A 301 19.97 5.10 -3.48
CA ASP A 301 20.40 4.16 -4.51
C ASP A 301 21.56 3.31 -3.98
N GLU A 302 21.30 2.03 -3.75
CA GLU A 302 22.36 1.07 -3.57
C GLU A 302 22.96 0.81 -4.97
N LEU A 303 24.08 1.46 -5.28
CA LEU A 303 24.83 1.16 -6.50
C LEU A 303 25.01 -0.36 -6.60
N PRO A 304 24.75 -0.98 -7.76
CA PRO A 304 24.92 -2.41 -7.94
C PRO A 304 26.39 -2.74 -7.73
N ILE A 305 26.74 -3.17 -6.52
CA ILE A 305 28.10 -3.63 -6.19
C ILE A 305 28.37 -4.83 -7.07
N ASP A 306 29.42 -4.74 -7.89
CA ASP A 306 29.83 -5.82 -8.76
C ASP A 306 29.95 -7.13 -7.95
N ARG A 307 29.53 -8.26 -8.53
CA ARG A 307 29.55 -9.56 -7.85
C ARG A 307 30.92 -9.91 -7.29
N LYS A 308 32.00 -9.46 -7.95
CA LYS A 308 33.37 -9.62 -7.49
C LYS A 308 33.64 -8.81 -6.22
N GLU A 309 33.18 -7.55 -6.19
CA GLU A 309 33.33 -6.64 -5.05
C GLU A 309 32.51 -7.10 -3.85
N LYS A 310 31.28 -7.58 -4.06
CA LYS A 310 30.44 -8.18 -3.02
C LYS A 310 31.09 -9.43 -2.40
N ARG A 311 31.77 -10.25 -3.20
CA ARG A 311 32.53 -11.42 -2.71
C ARG A 311 33.77 -10.99 -1.91
N SER A 312 34.49 -9.97 -2.35
CA SER A 312 35.67 -9.42 -1.65
C SER A 312 35.31 -8.80 -0.30
N LEU A 313 34.23 -8.02 -0.24
CA LEU A 313 33.68 -7.44 0.98
C LEU A 313 33.24 -8.53 1.97
N LYS A 314 32.55 -9.57 1.49
CA LYS A 314 32.17 -10.71 2.32
C LYS A 314 33.38 -11.47 2.88
N GLN A 315 34.45 -11.60 2.10
CA GLN A 315 35.70 -12.21 2.56
C GLN A 315 36.43 -11.33 3.59
N LYS A 316 36.48 -10.00 3.37
CA LYS A 316 37.04 -9.04 4.34
C LYS A 316 36.30 -9.11 5.68
N ARG A 317 34.97 -9.02 5.68
CA ARG A 317 34.14 -9.17 6.88
C ARG A 317 34.36 -10.51 7.61
N LYS A 318 34.51 -11.60 6.85
CA LYS A 318 34.76 -12.92 7.43
C LYS A 318 36.15 -13.02 8.08
N LYS A 319 37.16 -12.34 7.51
CA LYS A 319 38.50 -12.21 8.09
C LYS A 319 38.52 -11.35 9.37
N GLU A 320 37.83 -10.21 9.36
CA GLU A 320 37.68 -9.33 10.53
C GLU A 320 36.98 -10.06 11.69
N ASN A 321 35.85 -10.69 11.43
CA ASN A 321 35.15 -11.47 12.45
C ASN A 321 35.99 -12.62 13.05
N ARG A 322 36.89 -13.22 12.24
CA ARG A 322 37.83 -14.21 12.76
C ARG A 322 38.88 -13.59 13.64
N LYS A 323 39.44 -12.41 13.30
CA LYS A 323 40.38 -11.65 14.14
C LYS A 323 39.74 -11.27 15.47
N VAL A 324 38.56 -10.66 15.44
CA VAL A 324 37.82 -10.29 16.67
C VAL A 324 37.55 -11.52 17.56
N LYS A 325 37.13 -12.65 16.98
CA LYS A 325 36.96 -13.89 17.75
C LYS A 325 38.28 -14.42 18.38
N SER A 326 39.42 -14.29 17.67
CA SER A 326 40.72 -14.71 18.21
C SER A 326 41.19 -13.81 19.35
N GLU A 327 40.98 -12.50 19.24
CA GLU A 327 41.27 -11.52 20.31
C GLU A 327 40.42 -11.76 21.54
N TYR A 328 39.13 -12.00 21.38
CA TYR A 328 38.25 -12.37 22.51
C TYR A 328 38.69 -13.65 23.20
N LYS A 329 39.18 -14.65 22.45
CA LYS A 329 39.74 -15.90 23.04
C LYS A 329 41.03 -15.63 23.84
N LEU A 330 41.87 -14.71 23.37
CA LEU A 330 43.11 -14.33 24.06
C LEU A 330 42.81 -13.56 25.33
N ILE A 331 41.90 -12.60 25.30
CA ILE A 331 41.45 -11.85 26.49
C ILE A 331 40.87 -12.81 27.53
N ARG A 332 39.99 -13.71 27.14
CA ARG A 332 39.42 -14.72 28.04
C ARG A 332 40.45 -15.70 28.64
N LYS A 333 41.55 -16.00 27.91
CA LYS A 333 42.66 -16.77 28.46
C LYS A 333 43.44 -15.94 29.49
N LYS A 334 43.76 -14.68 29.20
CA LYS A 334 44.44 -13.76 30.17
C LYS A 334 43.62 -13.61 31.45
N ASP A 335 42.31 -13.38 31.36
CA ASP A 335 41.43 -13.27 32.54
C ASP A 335 41.42 -14.55 33.38
N LYS A 336 41.45 -15.74 32.73
CA LYS A 336 41.55 -17.01 33.47
C LYS A 336 42.87 -17.17 34.19
N ILE A 337 43.96 -16.70 33.62
CA ILE A 337 45.29 -16.74 34.20
C ILE A 337 45.33 -15.77 35.38
N ASN A 338 44.90 -14.53 35.21
CA ASN A 338 44.84 -13.51 36.28
C ASN A 338 44.00 -14.01 37.48
N LYS A 339 42.82 -14.54 37.27
CA LYS A 339 41.99 -15.13 38.32
C LYS A 339 42.64 -16.28 39.06
N ARG A 340 43.55 -17.03 38.40
CA ARG A 340 44.35 -18.09 39.04
C ARG A 340 45.48 -17.50 39.93
N PHE A 341 46.10 -16.41 39.49
CA PHE A 341 47.11 -15.68 40.26
C PHE A 341 46.48 -15.06 41.52
N ASP A 342 45.37 -14.33 41.36
CA ASP A 342 44.65 -13.71 42.47
C ASP A 342 44.23 -14.73 43.55
N ARG A 343 43.80 -15.91 43.09
CA ARG A 343 43.46 -17.02 44.02
C ARG A 343 44.68 -17.59 44.78
N LYS A 344 45.83 -17.66 44.09
CA LYS A 344 47.09 -18.12 44.74
C LYS A 344 47.58 -17.09 45.75
N GLU A 345 47.57 -15.82 45.42
CA GLU A 345 47.96 -14.71 46.27
C GLU A 345 47.06 -14.60 47.51
N SER A 346 45.74 -14.66 47.34
CA SER A 346 44.81 -14.69 48.46
C SER A 346 45.01 -15.88 49.40
N ARG A 347 45.44 -17.06 48.89
CA ARG A 347 45.78 -18.23 49.72
C ARG A 347 47.11 -18.04 50.49
N LEU A 348 48.11 -17.43 49.89
CA LEU A 348 49.37 -17.10 50.48
C LEU A 348 49.18 -16.07 51.60
N ASN A 349 48.42 -15.01 51.36
CA ASN A 349 48.12 -13.98 52.37
C ASN A 349 47.32 -14.55 53.54
N LYS A 350 46.39 -15.45 53.31
CA LYS A 350 45.68 -16.16 54.37
C LYS A 350 46.63 -17.07 55.21
N LYS A 351 47.60 -17.69 54.57
CA LYS A 351 48.60 -18.56 55.25
C LYS A 351 49.57 -17.72 56.08
N ASN A 352 50.03 -16.58 55.59
CA ASN A 352 50.90 -15.65 56.31
C ASN A 352 50.20 -15.01 57.52
N ASN A 353 48.97 -14.58 57.36
CA ASN A 353 48.14 -14.03 58.48
C ASN A 353 47.82 -15.06 59.58
N ARG A 354 47.80 -16.35 59.23
CA ARG A 354 47.68 -17.44 60.23
C ARG A 354 48.99 -17.73 60.95
N LYS A 355 50.18 -17.54 60.33
CA LYS A 355 51.50 -17.66 60.97
C LYS A 355 51.78 -16.51 61.93
N ASN A 356 51.34 -15.29 61.63
CA ASN A 356 51.54 -14.10 62.47
C ASN A 356 50.52 -13.99 63.64
N ARG A 357 49.56 -14.93 63.76
CA ARG A 357 48.64 -15.03 64.91
C ARG A 357 48.93 -16.16 65.86
N LYS A 358 50.03 -16.90 65.63
CA LYS A 358 50.67 -17.82 66.60
C LYS A 358 51.95 -17.21 67.15
#